data_537067b1f21fa283e04e84b7309afc2d
#
_entry.id   537067b1f21fa283e04e84b7309afc2d
#
_cell.length_a   1.000
_cell.length_b   1.000
_cell.length_c   1.000
_cell.angle_alpha   90.00
_cell.angle_beta   90.00
_cell.angle_gamma   90.00
#
_symmetry.space_group_name_H-M   'P 1'
#
loop_
_entity.id
_entity.type
_entity.pdbx_description
1 polymer ?
#
loop_
_entity_poly.entity_id
_entity_poly.type
_entity_poly.pdbx_seq_one_letter_code
_entity_poly.pdbx_strand_id
1 'polypeptide(L)'
;MRLAIVRQRYNPFGGAERFISRALPALERAGTDVTLICRKEAGWAARKVLRVDPFYVGKVWRDWSFARAARAAWRRAGFDLIQSHERIPGCDVYRAGDGVHRRWLELRSRVAPLFERLGMALNPYHRYVCAAERQLFEHPRLRAVICNSRMVSDEIRRGFRIAPEKLHVVYSGVDLAHFSPRKRDELRGAARAELGCQPRDTLFLFVGAGFARKGLGAAIDALKLVNERSFWLVVVGTDRESRRFAALAAPLGERVRFLGGREDVRPLYAAADCFILPSRYDPFPNTALEAFAMGLPAIVSSRCGAAEIIEPGVNGWVCEADDVPGIAKLMHEADRALRTGSLPQAARATAERYGMDEMAGKLSVLYANLAREAA
;
A
#
# COMPACT_ATOMS: atom_id res chain seq x y z
N MET A 1 13.82 18.71 -17.48
CA MET A 1 14.17 18.51 -16.06
C MET A 1 14.75 17.11 -15.87
N ARG A 2 15.88 16.99 -15.16
CA ARG A 2 16.53 15.69 -14.83
C ARG A 2 16.14 15.26 -13.42
N LEU A 3 15.27 14.24 -13.31
CA LEU A 3 14.76 13.71 -12.04
C LEU A 3 15.48 12.41 -11.68
N ALA A 4 16.06 12.33 -10.49
CA ALA A 4 16.51 11.06 -9.92
C ALA A 4 15.42 10.47 -9.02
N ILE A 5 15.08 9.21 -9.24
CA ILE A 5 14.22 8.42 -8.32
C ILE A 5 15.11 7.40 -7.61
N VAL A 6 15.11 7.43 -6.28
CA VAL A 6 15.95 6.55 -5.45
C VAL A 6 15.13 5.46 -4.82
N ARG A 7 15.43 4.20 -5.17
CA ARG A 7 14.78 3.02 -4.59
C ARG A 7 15.81 1.89 -4.44
N GLN A 8 15.96 1.34 -3.24
CA GLN A 8 17.00 0.33 -2.96
C GLN A 8 16.85 -0.94 -3.78
N ARG A 9 15.62 -1.45 -3.89
CA ARG A 9 15.27 -2.60 -4.72
C ARG A 9 14.02 -2.28 -5.49
N TYR A 10 14.08 -2.37 -6.79
CA TYR A 10 12.90 -2.27 -7.63
C TYR A 10 12.33 -3.66 -7.88
N ASN A 11 11.06 -3.85 -7.52
CA ASN A 11 10.28 -5.07 -7.76
C ASN A 11 8.94 -4.66 -8.38
N PRO A 12 8.61 -5.03 -9.62
CA PRO A 12 7.40 -4.58 -10.31
C PRO A 12 6.10 -4.92 -9.58
N PHE A 13 6.13 -5.87 -8.66
CA PHE A 13 4.96 -6.26 -7.84
C PHE A 13 4.79 -5.42 -6.56
N GLY A 14 5.73 -4.54 -6.23
CA GLY A 14 5.67 -3.67 -5.05
C GLY A 14 4.75 -2.47 -5.24
N GLY A 15 4.13 -1.98 -4.15
CA GLY A 15 3.23 -0.82 -4.22
C GLY A 15 3.94 0.48 -4.60
N ALA A 16 5.17 0.69 -4.12
CA ALA A 16 5.98 1.86 -4.46
C ALA A 16 6.44 1.83 -5.93
N GLU A 17 6.80 0.66 -6.42
CA GLU A 17 7.25 0.43 -7.78
C GLU A 17 6.11 0.59 -8.79
N ARG A 18 4.91 0.09 -8.46
CA ARG A 18 3.71 0.33 -9.27
C ARG A 18 3.38 1.82 -9.36
N PHE A 19 3.55 2.58 -8.28
CA PHE A 19 3.40 4.03 -8.31
C PHE A 19 4.37 4.68 -9.31
N ILE A 20 5.65 4.31 -9.26
CA ILE A 20 6.67 4.86 -10.16
C ILE A 20 6.38 4.48 -11.61
N SER A 21 6.15 3.18 -11.90
CA SER A 21 5.90 2.69 -13.26
C SER A 21 4.67 3.32 -13.90
N ARG A 22 3.66 3.63 -13.10
CA ARG A 22 2.43 4.29 -13.55
C ARG A 22 2.63 5.79 -13.80
N ALA A 23 3.45 6.47 -13.00
CA ALA A 23 3.74 7.90 -13.19
C ALA A 23 4.74 8.17 -14.32
N LEU A 24 5.65 7.23 -14.59
CA LEU A 24 6.77 7.41 -15.50
C LEU A 24 6.39 7.86 -16.91
N PRO A 25 5.42 7.22 -17.63
CA PRO A 25 5.07 7.63 -18.98
C PRO A 25 4.54 9.06 -19.07
N ALA A 26 3.83 9.52 -18.04
CA ALA A 26 3.31 10.88 -18.00
C ALA A 26 4.41 11.90 -17.72
N LEU A 27 5.36 11.57 -16.84
CA LEU A 27 6.52 12.43 -16.57
C LEU A 27 7.42 12.57 -17.80
N GLU A 28 7.65 11.49 -18.54
CA GLU A 28 8.42 11.50 -19.80
C GLU A 28 7.74 12.36 -20.87
N ARG A 29 6.41 12.22 -21.04
CA ARG A 29 5.63 13.08 -21.96
C ARG A 29 5.71 14.55 -21.56
N ALA A 30 5.82 14.85 -20.29
CA ALA A 30 6.03 16.21 -19.78
C ALA A 30 7.49 16.71 -19.90
N GLY A 31 8.37 15.98 -20.61
CA GLY A 31 9.77 16.35 -20.83
C GLY A 31 10.68 16.13 -19.62
N THR A 32 10.31 15.27 -18.69
CA THR A 32 11.15 14.91 -17.54
C THR A 32 12.02 13.71 -17.89
N ASP A 33 13.34 13.87 -17.79
CA ASP A 33 14.32 12.79 -17.95
C ASP A 33 14.53 12.09 -16.62
N VAL A 34 14.00 10.86 -16.49
CA VAL A 34 13.98 10.11 -15.24
C VAL A 34 15.12 9.09 -15.19
N THR A 35 15.91 9.12 -14.12
CA THR A 35 16.96 8.14 -13.82
C THR A 35 16.66 7.43 -12.51
N LEU A 36 16.66 6.08 -12.52
CA LEU A 36 16.54 5.27 -11.31
C LEU A 36 17.91 5.08 -10.66
N ILE A 37 18.03 5.38 -9.36
CA ILE A 37 19.20 5.03 -8.54
C ILE A 37 18.82 3.85 -7.64
N CYS A 38 19.44 2.68 -7.85
CA CYS A 38 19.08 1.46 -7.12
C CYS A 38 20.27 0.51 -6.90
N ARG A 39 20.11 -0.48 -5.99
CA ARG A 39 21.02 -1.63 -5.87
C ARG A 39 20.75 -2.68 -6.93
N LYS A 40 19.47 -3.05 -7.03
CA LYS A 40 19.00 -4.11 -7.92
C LYS A 40 17.69 -3.67 -8.55
N GLU A 41 17.58 -3.95 -9.80
CA GLU A 41 16.38 -3.73 -10.60
C GLU A 41 15.90 -5.05 -11.17
N ALA A 42 14.58 -5.20 -11.25
CA ALA A 42 13.91 -6.24 -12.02
C ALA A 42 12.76 -5.57 -12.78
N GLY A 43 12.77 -5.64 -14.12
CA GLY A 43 11.67 -5.13 -14.94
C GLY A 43 11.48 -3.61 -14.90
N TRP A 44 12.55 -2.81 -14.70
CA TRP A 44 12.47 -1.37 -14.80
C TRP A 44 12.30 -0.92 -16.26
N ALA A 45 11.19 -0.25 -16.53
CA ALA A 45 10.88 0.22 -17.89
C ALA A 45 11.62 1.51 -18.28
N ALA A 46 12.19 2.25 -17.30
CA ALA A 46 12.96 3.46 -17.58
C ALA A 46 14.33 3.12 -18.20
N ARG A 47 14.73 3.94 -19.15
CA ARG A 47 15.93 3.72 -19.95
C ARG A 47 17.24 4.00 -19.23
N LYS A 48 17.22 4.77 -18.11
CA LYS A 48 18.41 5.20 -17.39
C LYS A 48 18.42 4.64 -15.97
N VAL A 49 19.46 3.88 -15.65
CA VAL A 49 19.68 3.31 -14.32
C VAL A 49 21.10 3.66 -13.87
N LEU A 50 21.21 4.20 -12.66
CA LEU A 50 22.47 4.42 -11.96
C LEU A 50 22.55 3.41 -10.81
N ARG A 51 23.28 2.32 -11.04
CA ARG A 51 23.41 1.24 -10.07
C ARG A 51 24.42 1.61 -8.99
N VAL A 52 24.03 1.47 -7.71
CA VAL A 52 24.87 1.65 -6.54
C VAL A 52 24.67 0.47 -5.58
N ASP A 53 25.65 -0.41 -5.49
CA ASP A 53 25.56 -1.64 -4.69
C ASP A 53 26.77 -1.79 -3.76
N PRO A 54 26.92 -0.93 -2.72
CA PRO A 54 27.99 -1.05 -1.76
C PRO A 54 27.84 -2.32 -0.92
N PHE A 55 28.96 -2.91 -0.50
CA PHE A 55 28.99 -4.05 0.40
C PHE A 55 28.28 -3.75 1.72
N TYR A 56 27.60 -4.76 2.28
CA TYR A 56 26.93 -4.65 3.58
C TYR A 56 26.81 -6.00 4.29
N VAL A 57 26.72 -5.93 5.63
CA VAL A 57 26.33 -7.03 6.51
C VAL A 57 25.20 -6.56 7.42
N GLY A 58 24.08 -7.31 7.45
CA GLY A 58 22.91 -6.96 8.23
C GLY A 58 22.10 -5.76 7.70
N LYS A 59 20.95 -5.49 8.33
CA LYS A 59 19.97 -4.53 7.83
C LYS A 59 20.40 -3.07 8.00
N VAL A 60 21.00 -2.72 9.14
CA VAL A 60 21.43 -1.34 9.44
C VAL A 60 22.49 -0.90 8.45
N TRP A 61 23.56 -1.71 8.28
CA TRP A 61 24.62 -1.36 7.34
C TRP A 61 24.13 -1.34 5.89
N ARG A 62 23.26 -2.25 5.53
CA ARG A 62 22.62 -2.26 4.20
C ARG A 62 22.00 -0.91 3.87
N ASP A 63 21.16 -0.38 4.76
CA ASP A 63 20.41 0.85 4.50
C ASP A 63 21.30 2.08 4.63
N TRP A 64 22.22 2.09 5.58
CA TRP A 64 23.21 3.16 5.75
C TRP A 64 24.18 3.27 4.57
N SER A 65 24.77 2.13 4.13
CA SER A 65 25.74 2.13 3.03
C SER A 65 25.06 2.53 1.70
N PHE A 66 23.83 2.08 1.47
CA PHE A 66 23.06 2.51 0.31
C PHE A 66 22.76 4.00 0.35
N ALA A 67 22.28 4.52 1.48
CA ALA A 67 22.01 5.95 1.64
C ALA A 67 23.26 6.80 1.36
N ARG A 68 24.45 6.38 1.84
CA ARG A 68 25.72 7.05 1.58
C ARG A 68 26.09 7.01 0.09
N ALA A 69 26.03 5.84 -0.55
CA ALA A 69 26.36 5.65 -1.96
C ALA A 69 25.39 6.38 -2.89
N ALA A 70 24.09 6.32 -2.62
CA ALA A 70 23.09 7.05 -3.38
C ALA A 70 23.30 8.57 -3.32
N ARG A 71 23.58 9.11 -2.12
CA ARG A 71 23.94 10.54 -1.96
C ARG A 71 25.19 10.94 -2.76
N ALA A 72 26.23 10.12 -2.76
CA ALA A 72 27.42 10.38 -3.55
C ALA A 72 27.11 10.35 -5.05
N ALA A 73 26.29 9.38 -5.49
CA ALA A 73 25.92 9.21 -6.88
C ALA A 73 25.09 10.40 -7.41
N TRP A 74 24.05 10.83 -6.70
CA TRP A 74 23.22 11.94 -7.18
C TRP A 74 23.96 13.29 -7.16
N ARG A 75 24.89 13.52 -6.19
CA ARG A 75 25.71 14.73 -6.16
C ARG A 75 26.66 14.83 -7.36
N ARG A 76 27.23 13.69 -7.79
CA ARG A 76 28.14 13.64 -8.95
C ARG A 76 27.40 13.82 -10.27
N ALA A 77 26.18 13.29 -10.36
CA ALA A 77 25.41 13.30 -11.61
C ALA A 77 24.70 14.63 -11.89
N GLY A 78 24.52 15.51 -10.89
CA GLY A 78 23.94 16.84 -11.06
C GLY A 78 22.47 16.81 -11.55
N PHE A 79 21.58 16.15 -10.80
CA PHE A 79 20.15 16.14 -11.07
C PHE A 79 19.50 17.46 -10.61
N ASP A 80 18.46 17.89 -11.31
CA ASP A 80 17.66 19.07 -10.96
C ASP A 80 16.80 18.80 -9.73
N LEU A 81 16.28 17.56 -9.61
CA LEU A 81 15.42 17.13 -8.51
C LEU A 81 15.73 15.67 -8.11
N ILE A 82 15.76 15.41 -6.81
CA ILE A 82 16.03 14.09 -6.24
C ILE A 82 14.85 13.66 -5.40
N GLN A 83 14.11 12.65 -5.87
CA GLN A 83 13.06 11.99 -5.11
C GLN A 83 13.55 10.69 -4.51
N SER A 84 13.38 10.53 -3.21
CA SER A 84 13.67 9.26 -2.54
C SER A 84 12.40 8.56 -2.09
N HIS A 85 12.35 7.24 -2.29
CA HIS A 85 11.39 6.33 -1.67
C HIS A 85 11.98 5.62 -0.46
N GLU A 86 13.26 5.87 -0.20
CA GLU A 86 13.97 5.38 0.97
C GLU A 86 14.20 6.53 1.96
N ARG A 87 14.36 6.21 3.24
CA ARG A 87 14.59 7.21 4.30
C ARG A 87 16.02 7.74 4.25
N ILE A 88 16.32 8.55 3.22
CA ILE A 88 17.65 9.11 2.97
C ILE A 88 17.62 10.62 3.15
N PRO A 89 18.17 11.16 4.25
CA PRO A 89 18.26 12.61 4.46
C PRO A 89 19.05 13.31 3.34
N GLY A 90 18.58 14.49 2.92
CA GLY A 90 19.23 15.32 1.90
C GLY A 90 18.69 15.13 0.48
N CYS A 91 17.61 14.38 0.27
CA CYS A 91 16.81 14.45 -0.96
C CYS A 91 15.92 15.71 -0.97
N ASP A 92 15.47 16.11 -2.14
CA ASP A 92 14.58 17.26 -2.32
C ASP A 92 13.13 16.88 -2.08
N VAL A 93 12.72 15.67 -2.53
CA VAL A 93 11.39 15.10 -2.38
C VAL A 93 11.46 13.74 -1.72
N TYR A 94 10.63 13.49 -0.74
CA TYR A 94 10.46 12.17 -0.15
C TYR A 94 9.06 11.63 -0.40
N ARG A 95 8.95 10.38 -0.87
CA ARG A 95 7.65 9.69 -0.96
C ARG A 95 7.44 8.81 0.26
N ALA A 96 6.51 9.21 1.13
CA ALA A 96 6.16 8.52 2.36
C ALA A 96 5.18 7.34 2.11
N GLY A 97 5.49 6.47 1.13
CA GLY A 97 4.61 5.37 0.73
C GLY A 97 4.48 4.24 1.75
N ASP A 98 5.50 4.06 2.59
CA ASP A 98 5.51 3.04 3.66
C ASP A 98 5.00 3.60 5.02
N GLY A 99 4.51 4.84 5.04
CA GLY A 99 4.06 5.53 6.24
C GLY A 99 5.20 5.89 7.20
N VAL A 100 4.84 6.15 8.45
CA VAL A 100 5.77 6.55 9.52
C VAL A 100 6.16 5.33 10.36
N HIS A 101 7.46 4.99 10.35
CA HIS A 101 7.98 3.81 11.05
C HIS A 101 7.80 3.89 12.57
N ARG A 102 8.04 5.08 13.14
CA ARG A 102 7.79 5.34 14.56
C ARG A 102 6.32 5.07 14.91
N ARG A 103 5.38 5.52 14.08
CA ARG A 103 3.95 5.30 14.31
C ARG A 103 3.59 3.82 14.25
N TRP A 104 4.14 3.09 13.29
CA TRP A 104 3.99 1.65 13.22
C TRP A 104 4.48 0.94 14.50
N LEU A 105 5.64 1.33 15.04
CA LEU A 105 6.17 0.75 16.29
C LEU A 105 5.26 1.06 17.48
N GLU A 106 4.73 2.28 17.58
CA GLU A 106 3.77 2.68 18.61
C GLU A 106 2.51 1.80 18.57
N LEU A 107 1.92 1.62 17.39
CA LEU A 107 0.73 0.80 17.22
C LEU A 107 1.01 -0.68 17.53
N ARG A 108 2.14 -1.20 17.08
CA ARG A 108 2.56 -2.57 17.37
C ARG A 108 2.79 -2.80 18.86
N SER A 109 3.39 -1.83 19.55
CA SER A 109 3.68 -1.94 20.98
C SER A 109 2.43 -2.02 21.85
N ARG A 110 1.29 -1.47 21.41
CA ARG A 110 0.03 -1.50 22.16
C ARG A 110 -0.53 -2.91 22.32
N VAL A 111 -0.29 -3.79 21.33
CA VAL A 111 -0.82 -5.16 21.31
C VAL A 111 0.26 -6.22 21.57
N ALA A 112 1.52 -5.85 21.66
CA ALA A 112 2.64 -6.76 21.87
C ALA A 112 2.85 -7.08 23.34
N PRO A 113 3.21 -8.34 23.70
CA PRO A 113 3.66 -8.70 25.03
C PRO A 113 4.90 -7.87 25.47
N LEU A 114 5.13 -7.78 26.80
CA LEU A 114 6.20 -6.93 27.35
C LEU A 114 7.59 -7.27 26.78
N PHE A 115 7.91 -8.55 26.64
CA PHE A 115 9.22 -8.98 26.10
C PHE A 115 9.41 -8.57 24.63
N GLU A 116 8.34 -8.60 23.81
CA GLU A 116 8.41 -8.12 22.44
C GLU A 116 8.57 -6.58 22.39
N ARG A 117 7.93 -5.86 23.29
CA ARG A 117 8.07 -4.39 23.41
C ARG A 117 9.51 -4.01 23.74
N LEU A 118 10.14 -4.71 24.70
CA LEU A 118 11.55 -4.53 25.03
C LEU A 118 12.45 -4.87 23.82
N GLY A 119 12.18 -5.98 23.15
CA GLY A 119 12.90 -6.37 21.93
C GLY A 119 12.80 -5.31 20.81
N MET A 120 11.62 -4.72 20.61
CA MET A 120 11.45 -3.62 19.65
C MET A 120 12.24 -2.37 20.05
N ALA A 121 12.21 -2.00 21.33
CA ALA A 121 12.90 -0.81 21.83
C ALA A 121 14.43 -0.93 21.74
N LEU A 122 14.96 -2.13 21.97
CA LEU A 122 16.39 -2.43 21.91
C LEU A 122 16.90 -2.73 20.50
N ASN A 123 16.02 -2.96 19.53
CA ASN A 123 16.40 -3.33 18.17
C ASN A 123 17.15 -2.19 17.46
N PRO A 124 18.45 -2.38 17.13
CA PRO A 124 19.26 -1.34 16.50
C PRO A 124 18.74 -0.89 15.14
N TYR A 125 18.07 -1.78 14.42
CA TYR A 125 17.45 -1.44 13.14
C TYR A 125 16.29 -0.44 13.31
N HIS A 126 15.40 -0.65 14.28
CA HIS A 126 14.31 0.27 14.55
C HIS A 126 14.82 1.64 15.02
N ARG A 127 15.86 1.66 15.85
CA ARG A 127 16.52 2.91 16.30
C ARG A 127 17.11 3.66 15.11
N TYR A 128 17.83 2.95 14.23
CA TYR A 128 18.39 3.53 13.00
C TYR A 128 17.31 4.14 12.10
N VAL A 129 16.23 3.40 11.83
CA VAL A 129 15.14 3.87 10.96
C VAL A 129 14.44 5.08 11.54
N CYS A 130 14.14 5.10 12.85
CA CYS A 130 13.54 6.26 13.52
C CYS A 130 14.46 7.50 13.48
N ALA A 131 15.77 7.31 13.65
CA ALA A 131 16.76 8.40 13.53
C ALA A 131 16.82 8.94 12.09
N ALA A 132 16.83 8.04 11.10
CA ALA A 132 16.81 8.40 9.68
C ALA A 132 15.54 9.15 9.28
N GLU A 133 14.36 8.74 9.79
CA GLU A 133 13.09 9.44 9.59
C GLU A 133 13.15 10.88 10.13
N ARG A 134 13.63 11.06 11.36
CA ARG A 134 13.76 12.40 11.95
C ARG A 134 14.69 13.27 11.12
N GLN A 135 15.91 12.75 10.81
CA GLN A 135 16.89 13.49 10.02
C GLN A 135 16.36 13.83 8.62
N LEU A 136 15.53 12.97 8.03
CA LEU A 136 14.93 13.20 6.73
C LEU A 136 13.90 14.32 6.77
N PHE A 137 12.90 14.20 7.67
CA PHE A 137 11.81 15.17 7.74
C PHE A 137 12.24 16.55 8.25
N GLU A 138 13.26 16.61 9.09
CA GLU A 138 13.82 17.86 9.63
C GLU A 138 14.99 18.40 8.78
N HIS A 139 15.31 17.76 7.64
CA HIS A 139 16.43 18.19 6.81
C HIS A 139 16.10 19.47 6.04
N PRO A 140 16.96 20.53 6.07
CA PRO A 140 16.67 21.81 5.42
C PRO A 140 16.50 21.70 3.90
N ARG A 141 17.16 20.74 3.26
CA ARG A 141 17.04 20.49 1.82
C ARG A 141 15.73 19.83 1.41
N LEU A 142 14.98 19.24 2.34
CA LEU A 142 13.69 18.62 2.02
C LEU A 142 12.67 19.71 1.67
N ARG A 143 12.21 19.70 0.42
CA ARG A 143 11.28 20.70 -0.14
C ARG A 143 9.86 20.19 -0.16
N ALA A 144 9.66 18.88 -0.43
CA ALA A 144 8.33 18.29 -0.47
C ALA A 144 8.32 16.85 0.08
N VAL A 145 7.18 16.47 0.68
CA VAL A 145 6.86 15.09 1.06
C VAL A 145 5.57 14.68 0.36
N ILE A 146 5.64 13.65 -0.47
CA ILE A 146 4.47 13.05 -1.11
C ILE A 146 3.90 12.01 -0.16
N CYS A 147 2.78 12.34 0.48
CA CYS A 147 2.01 11.45 1.34
C CYS A 147 0.96 10.71 0.51
N ASN A 148 0.84 9.40 0.65
CA ASN A 148 -0.15 8.61 -0.07
C ASN A 148 -1.55 8.61 0.58
N SER A 149 -1.69 9.29 1.73
CA SER A 149 -2.96 9.52 2.43
C SER A 149 -2.86 10.74 3.35
N ARG A 150 -4.01 11.28 3.75
CA ARG A 150 -4.09 12.33 4.78
C ARG A 150 -3.62 11.78 6.14
N MET A 151 -3.95 10.52 6.44
CA MET A 151 -3.47 9.84 7.64
C MET A 151 -1.95 9.94 7.77
N VAL A 152 -1.20 9.62 6.71
CA VAL A 152 0.28 9.70 6.71
C VAL A 152 0.75 11.15 6.83
N SER A 153 0.12 12.09 6.13
CA SER A 153 0.42 13.53 6.23
C SER A 153 0.26 14.03 7.67
N ASP A 154 -0.84 13.67 8.32
CA ASP A 154 -1.12 14.05 9.70
C ASP A 154 -0.16 13.41 10.70
N GLU A 155 0.22 12.15 10.49
CA GLU A 155 1.23 11.47 11.32
C GLU A 155 2.60 12.15 11.22
N ILE A 156 3.02 12.55 10.01
CA ILE A 156 4.27 13.28 9.80
C ILE A 156 4.19 14.65 10.47
N ARG A 157 3.11 15.41 10.27
CA ARG A 157 2.90 16.72 10.87
C ARG A 157 2.94 16.71 12.40
N ARG A 158 2.36 15.66 13.02
CA ARG A 158 2.35 15.51 14.50
C ARG A 158 3.68 14.99 15.05
N GLY A 159 4.41 14.20 14.25
CA GLY A 159 5.60 13.47 14.72
C GLY A 159 6.94 14.19 14.54
N PHE A 160 7.01 15.18 13.64
CA PHE A 160 8.26 15.81 13.22
C PHE A 160 8.14 17.33 13.06
N ARG A 161 9.27 18.01 13.14
CA ARG A 161 9.36 19.45 12.87
C ARG A 161 9.46 19.68 11.35
N ILE A 162 8.32 19.74 10.69
CA ILE A 162 8.21 19.98 9.26
C ILE A 162 7.12 21.02 8.99
N ALA A 163 7.40 21.92 8.07
CA ALA A 163 6.45 22.94 7.65
C ALA A 163 5.28 22.31 6.88
N PRO A 164 4.02 22.60 7.23
CA PRO A 164 2.83 21.97 6.63
C PRO A 164 2.76 22.10 5.11
N GLU A 165 3.24 23.19 4.54
CA GLU A 165 3.28 23.47 3.09
C GLU A 165 4.17 22.50 2.31
N LYS A 166 5.08 21.78 2.97
CA LYS A 166 5.87 20.71 2.36
C LYS A 166 5.14 19.38 2.24
N LEU A 167 3.96 19.24 2.88
CA LEU A 167 3.21 17.99 2.89
C LEU A 167 2.16 17.98 1.79
N HIS A 168 2.33 17.14 0.78
CA HIS A 168 1.43 17.02 -0.37
C HIS A 168 0.76 15.65 -0.37
N VAL A 169 -0.57 15.61 -0.31
CA VAL A 169 -1.32 14.35 -0.41
C VAL A 169 -1.55 14.02 -1.88
N VAL A 170 -0.88 12.95 -2.34
CA VAL A 170 -1.07 12.39 -3.67
C VAL A 170 -1.37 10.90 -3.53
N TYR A 171 -2.64 10.55 -3.63
CA TYR A 171 -3.09 9.16 -3.58
C TYR A 171 -2.51 8.35 -4.73
N SER A 172 -2.36 7.04 -4.53
CA SER A 172 -1.95 6.14 -5.60
C SER A 172 -3.02 6.08 -6.70
N GLY A 173 -2.59 5.98 -7.95
CA GLY A 173 -3.50 5.77 -9.08
C GLY A 173 -3.79 4.29 -9.32
N VAL A 174 -4.97 3.98 -9.86
CA VAL A 174 -5.34 2.65 -10.35
C VAL A 174 -5.54 2.65 -11.86
N ASP A 175 -5.15 1.55 -12.51
CA ASP A 175 -5.42 1.34 -13.94
C ASP A 175 -6.88 0.92 -14.14
N LEU A 176 -7.70 1.90 -14.52
CA LEU A 176 -9.15 1.74 -14.68
C LEU A 176 -9.54 0.90 -15.92
N ALA A 177 -8.63 0.72 -16.86
CA ALA A 177 -8.84 -0.16 -18.03
C ALA A 177 -8.50 -1.61 -17.66
N HIS A 178 -7.40 -1.81 -16.93
CA HIS A 178 -6.95 -3.12 -16.47
C HIS A 178 -7.88 -3.72 -15.40
N PHE A 179 -8.37 -2.88 -14.47
CA PHE A 179 -9.36 -3.23 -13.45
C PHE A 179 -10.69 -2.54 -13.79
N SER A 180 -11.69 -3.29 -14.21
CA SER A 180 -12.97 -2.73 -14.61
C SER A 180 -14.14 -3.69 -14.35
N PRO A 181 -15.38 -3.17 -14.17
CA PRO A 181 -16.56 -4.02 -14.03
C PRO A 181 -16.75 -4.96 -15.22
N ARG A 182 -16.51 -4.50 -16.44
CA ARG A 182 -16.55 -5.35 -17.63
C ARG A 182 -15.60 -6.55 -17.49
N LYS A 183 -14.36 -6.31 -17.05
CA LYS A 183 -13.39 -7.39 -16.84
C LYS A 183 -13.80 -8.32 -15.71
N ARG A 184 -14.47 -7.78 -14.67
CA ARG A 184 -15.08 -8.57 -13.60
C ARG A 184 -16.13 -9.53 -14.16
N ASP A 185 -17.06 -9.03 -14.96
CA ASP A 185 -18.16 -9.84 -15.52
C ASP A 185 -17.62 -10.95 -16.44
N GLU A 186 -16.60 -10.64 -17.25
CA GLU A 186 -15.94 -11.62 -18.12
C GLU A 186 -15.28 -12.77 -17.34
N LEU A 187 -14.68 -12.50 -16.20
CA LEU A 187 -13.85 -13.46 -15.44
C LEU A 187 -14.61 -14.17 -14.32
N ARG A 188 -15.70 -13.60 -13.81
CA ARG A 188 -16.35 -14.02 -12.56
C ARG A 188 -16.81 -15.47 -12.57
N GLY A 189 -17.48 -15.92 -13.63
CA GLY A 189 -18.03 -17.27 -13.70
C GLY A 189 -16.94 -18.36 -13.58
N ALA A 190 -15.90 -18.24 -14.39
CA ALA A 190 -14.78 -19.19 -14.39
C ALA A 190 -14.01 -19.16 -13.06
N ALA A 191 -13.75 -17.96 -12.51
CA ALA A 191 -12.99 -17.81 -11.27
C ALA A 191 -13.76 -18.37 -10.06
N ARG A 192 -15.09 -18.20 -9.98
CA ARG A 192 -15.88 -18.80 -8.91
C ARG A 192 -15.97 -20.32 -9.02
N ALA A 193 -16.06 -20.86 -10.25
CA ALA A 193 -16.04 -22.29 -10.47
C ALA A 193 -14.69 -22.92 -10.04
N GLU A 194 -13.56 -22.28 -10.36
CA GLU A 194 -12.22 -22.71 -9.90
C GLU A 194 -12.11 -22.74 -8.37
N LEU A 195 -12.74 -21.78 -7.70
CA LEU A 195 -12.78 -21.70 -6.23
C LEU A 195 -13.83 -22.65 -5.60
N GLY A 196 -14.69 -23.30 -6.38
CA GLY A 196 -15.77 -24.15 -5.87
C GLY A 196 -16.88 -23.37 -5.16
N CYS A 197 -16.99 -22.06 -5.38
CA CYS A 197 -17.99 -21.20 -4.76
C CYS A 197 -19.34 -21.31 -5.47
N GLN A 198 -20.41 -21.45 -4.68
CA GLN A 198 -21.78 -21.46 -5.19
C GLN A 198 -22.27 -20.02 -5.50
N PRO A 199 -23.28 -19.85 -6.36
CA PRO A 199 -23.83 -18.52 -6.66
C PRO A 199 -24.32 -17.75 -5.42
N ARG A 200 -24.80 -18.45 -4.41
CA ARG A 200 -25.32 -17.89 -3.13
C ARG A 200 -24.23 -17.52 -2.13
N ASP A 201 -22.99 -17.96 -2.35
CA ASP A 201 -21.90 -17.72 -1.42
C ASP A 201 -21.44 -16.27 -1.51
N THR A 202 -21.12 -15.68 -0.37
CA THR A 202 -20.50 -14.35 -0.27
C THR A 202 -19.01 -14.51 -0.04
N LEU A 203 -18.22 -14.06 -1.02
CA LEU A 203 -16.79 -14.22 -1.03
C LEU A 203 -16.10 -12.92 -0.62
N PHE A 204 -15.43 -12.95 0.52
CA PHE A 204 -14.53 -11.89 0.98
C PHE A 204 -13.12 -12.12 0.45
N LEU A 205 -12.49 -11.09 -0.11
CA LEU A 205 -11.15 -11.17 -0.68
C LEU A 205 -10.15 -10.37 0.14
N PHE A 206 -9.09 -11.02 0.59
CA PHE A 206 -7.92 -10.40 1.22
C PHE A 206 -6.72 -10.50 0.28
N VAL A 207 -6.10 -9.34 -0.07
CA VAL A 207 -4.92 -9.30 -0.94
C VAL A 207 -3.77 -8.54 -0.29
N GLY A 208 -2.63 -9.20 -0.13
CA GLY A 208 -1.41 -8.53 0.32
C GLY A 208 -0.44 -9.45 1.06
N ALA A 209 0.76 -8.93 1.34
CA ALA A 209 1.79 -9.52 2.19
C ALA A 209 1.85 -8.81 3.55
N GLY A 210 2.46 -9.47 4.56
CA GLY A 210 2.47 -8.94 5.93
C GLY A 210 1.15 -9.19 6.63
N PHE A 211 0.71 -10.45 6.65
CA PHE A 211 -0.61 -10.89 7.12
C PHE A 211 -0.95 -10.37 8.52
N ALA A 212 0.00 -10.43 9.46
CA ALA A 212 -0.21 -9.91 10.81
C ALA A 212 -0.48 -8.40 10.83
N ARG A 213 0.26 -7.62 10.04
CA ARG A 213 0.08 -6.16 9.94
C ARG A 213 -1.21 -5.79 9.23
N LYS A 214 -1.59 -6.57 8.23
CA LYS A 214 -2.81 -6.35 7.43
C LYS A 214 -4.08 -6.92 8.06
N GLY A 215 -3.99 -7.51 9.27
CA GLY A 215 -5.15 -7.91 10.05
C GLY A 215 -5.82 -9.22 9.59
N LEU A 216 -5.09 -10.10 8.88
CA LEU A 216 -5.66 -11.37 8.41
C LEU A 216 -6.21 -12.22 9.57
N GLY A 217 -5.55 -12.21 10.73
CA GLY A 217 -6.04 -12.93 11.91
C GLY A 217 -7.44 -12.47 12.33
N ALA A 218 -7.66 -11.16 12.42
CA ALA A 218 -8.96 -10.60 12.76
C ALA A 218 -10.05 -10.96 11.72
N ALA A 219 -9.71 -10.97 10.43
CA ALA A 219 -10.63 -11.38 9.36
C ALA A 219 -11.01 -12.88 9.48
N ILE A 220 -10.04 -13.75 9.78
CA ILE A 220 -10.30 -15.19 10.00
C ILE A 220 -11.16 -15.40 11.24
N ASP A 221 -10.85 -14.73 12.35
CA ASP A 221 -11.60 -14.88 13.60
C ASP A 221 -13.01 -14.29 13.48
N ALA A 222 -13.20 -13.19 12.72
CA ALA A 222 -14.51 -12.68 12.38
C ALA A 222 -15.34 -13.68 11.56
N LEU A 223 -14.72 -14.35 10.59
CA LEU A 223 -15.40 -15.39 9.81
C LEU A 223 -15.81 -16.61 10.67
N LYS A 224 -15.02 -16.96 11.70
CA LYS A 224 -15.42 -17.98 12.68
C LYS A 224 -16.66 -17.53 13.47
N LEU A 225 -16.65 -16.26 13.90
CA LEU A 225 -17.74 -15.71 14.72
C LEU A 225 -19.05 -15.57 13.93
N VAL A 226 -18.96 -15.22 12.64
CA VAL A 226 -20.12 -15.14 11.72
C VAL A 226 -20.85 -16.48 11.63
N ASN A 227 -20.12 -17.59 11.63
CA ASN A 227 -20.65 -18.98 11.55
C ASN A 227 -21.60 -19.26 10.36
N GLU A 228 -21.57 -18.44 9.30
CA GLU A 228 -22.35 -18.67 8.08
C GLU A 228 -21.59 -19.54 7.09
N ARG A 229 -22.17 -20.67 6.70
CA ARG A 229 -21.51 -21.60 5.76
C ARG A 229 -21.32 -21.05 4.36
N SER A 230 -22.15 -20.09 3.98
CA SER A 230 -22.11 -19.38 2.68
C SER A 230 -21.04 -18.29 2.63
N PHE A 231 -20.35 -17.97 3.74
CA PHE A 231 -19.29 -16.96 3.74
C PHE A 231 -17.91 -17.58 3.55
N TRP A 232 -17.18 -17.05 2.59
CA TRP A 232 -15.85 -17.51 2.19
C TRP A 232 -14.83 -16.40 2.35
N LEU A 233 -13.59 -16.76 2.65
CA LEU A 233 -12.44 -15.85 2.67
C LEU A 233 -11.34 -16.39 1.75
N VAL A 234 -11.05 -15.65 0.69
CA VAL A 234 -9.91 -15.96 -0.20
C VAL A 234 -8.74 -15.05 0.15
N VAL A 235 -7.60 -15.67 0.43
CA VAL A 235 -6.37 -15.00 0.86
C VAL A 235 -5.32 -15.10 -0.24
N VAL A 236 -4.88 -13.96 -0.75
CA VAL A 236 -3.89 -13.83 -1.82
C VAL A 236 -2.67 -13.09 -1.31
N GLY A 237 -1.50 -13.68 -1.51
CA GLY A 237 -0.22 -13.13 -1.08
C GLY A 237 0.67 -14.17 -0.42
N THR A 238 1.91 -13.79 -0.16
CA THR A 238 2.89 -14.64 0.51
C THR A 238 3.36 -13.99 1.80
N ASP A 239 3.51 -14.79 2.85
CA ASP A 239 4.00 -14.35 4.14
C ASP A 239 4.82 -15.44 4.82
N ARG A 240 5.78 -15.06 5.66
CA ARG A 240 6.58 -16.01 6.45
C ARG A 240 5.74 -16.77 7.47
N GLU A 241 4.66 -16.15 7.94
CA GLU A 241 3.72 -16.73 8.91
C GLU A 241 2.53 -17.44 8.24
N SER A 242 2.55 -17.70 6.91
CA SER A 242 1.43 -18.32 6.19
C SER A 242 0.95 -19.61 6.84
N ARG A 243 1.87 -20.45 7.33
CA ARG A 243 1.52 -21.71 8.05
C ARG A 243 0.74 -21.45 9.34
N ARG A 244 1.09 -20.42 10.09
CA ARG A 244 0.38 -20.01 11.32
C ARG A 244 -1.05 -19.58 11.02
N PHE A 245 -1.25 -18.76 9.98
CA PHE A 245 -2.57 -18.31 9.59
C PHE A 245 -3.41 -19.42 8.97
N ALA A 246 -2.81 -20.36 8.24
CA ALA A 246 -3.49 -21.55 7.75
C ALA A 246 -3.96 -22.44 8.92
N ALA A 247 -3.13 -22.62 9.94
CA ALA A 247 -3.53 -23.36 11.17
C ALA A 247 -4.67 -22.63 11.92
N LEU A 248 -4.63 -21.28 12.00
CA LEU A 248 -5.71 -20.48 12.58
C LEU A 248 -7.03 -20.67 11.81
N ALA A 249 -6.98 -20.81 10.51
CA ALA A 249 -8.15 -20.98 9.64
C ALA A 249 -8.64 -22.44 9.56
N ALA A 250 -7.87 -23.43 10.02
CA ALA A 250 -8.19 -24.85 9.85
C ALA A 250 -9.61 -25.27 10.30
N PRO A 251 -10.20 -24.73 11.39
CA PRO A 251 -11.58 -25.05 11.77
C PRO A 251 -12.64 -24.60 10.75
N LEU A 252 -12.31 -23.69 9.84
CA LEU A 252 -13.20 -23.18 8.80
C LEU A 252 -13.22 -24.07 7.54
N GLY A 253 -12.26 -25.02 7.44
CA GLY A 253 -12.16 -25.91 6.30
C GLY A 253 -11.98 -25.19 4.98
N GLU A 254 -12.76 -25.57 3.98
CA GLU A 254 -12.67 -25.01 2.63
C GLU A 254 -13.13 -23.57 2.50
N ARG A 255 -13.84 -23.04 3.49
CA ARG A 255 -14.30 -21.65 3.49
C ARG A 255 -13.16 -20.63 3.53
N VAL A 256 -11.94 -21.04 3.85
CA VAL A 256 -10.74 -20.18 3.77
C VAL A 256 -9.73 -20.79 2.79
N ARG A 257 -9.49 -20.09 1.69
CA ARG A 257 -8.57 -20.52 0.64
C ARG A 257 -7.31 -19.65 0.62
N PHE A 258 -6.15 -20.24 0.88
CA PHE A 258 -4.85 -19.59 0.73
C PHE A 258 -4.27 -19.91 -0.66
N LEU A 259 -4.19 -18.90 -1.52
CA LEU A 259 -3.78 -19.08 -2.93
C LEU A 259 -2.32 -18.73 -3.19
N GLY A 260 -1.59 -18.22 -2.18
CA GLY A 260 -0.22 -17.74 -2.37
C GLY A 260 -0.15 -16.46 -3.19
N GLY A 261 1.04 -16.11 -3.69
CA GLY A 261 1.22 -14.98 -4.60
C GLY A 261 0.67 -15.30 -5.99
N ARG A 262 0.02 -14.33 -6.61
CA ARG A 262 -0.52 -14.43 -7.97
C ARG A 262 -0.01 -13.26 -8.82
N GLU A 263 0.40 -13.52 -10.04
CA GLU A 263 0.79 -12.48 -11.00
C GLU A 263 -0.44 -11.71 -11.49
N ASP A 264 -1.48 -12.43 -11.86
CA ASP A 264 -2.79 -11.84 -12.18
C ASP A 264 -3.78 -12.08 -11.03
N VAL A 265 -4.20 -10.98 -10.40
CA VAL A 265 -5.17 -10.97 -9.31
C VAL A 265 -6.59 -10.64 -9.76
N ARG A 266 -6.78 -10.27 -11.04
CA ARG A 266 -8.09 -9.88 -11.58
C ARG A 266 -9.15 -10.97 -11.47
N PRO A 267 -8.86 -12.25 -11.77
CA PRO A 267 -9.85 -13.32 -11.58
C PRO A 267 -10.36 -13.41 -10.13
N LEU A 268 -9.50 -13.12 -9.16
CA LEU A 268 -9.84 -13.19 -7.73
C LEU A 268 -10.68 -11.99 -7.29
N TYR A 269 -10.37 -10.78 -7.79
CA TYR A 269 -11.28 -9.63 -7.64
C TYR A 269 -12.63 -9.91 -8.33
N ALA A 270 -12.62 -10.55 -9.50
CA ALA A 270 -13.84 -10.88 -10.21
C ALA A 270 -14.72 -11.89 -9.46
N ALA A 271 -14.12 -12.91 -8.85
CA ALA A 271 -14.82 -13.91 -8.04
C ALA A 271 -15.45 -13.32 -6.78
N ALA A 272 -14.81 -12.29 -6.20
CA ALA A 272 -15.19 -11.72 -4.92
C ALA A 272 -16.46 -10.86 -4.97
N ASP A 273 -17.05 -10.68 -3.78
CA ASP A 273 -18.22 -9.83 -3.53
C ASP A 273 -17.82 -8.60 -2.69
N CYS A 274 -16.87 -8.75 -1.78
CA CYS A 274 -16.37 -7.67 -0.93
C CYS A 274 -14.87 -7.83 -0.68
N PHE A 275 -14.13 -6.74 -0.72
CA PHE A 275 -12.74 -6.70 -0.31
C PHE A 275 -12.65 -6.49 1.21
N ILE A 276 -11.73 -7.20 1.89
CA ILE A 276 -11.55 -7.08 3.35
C ILE A 276 -10.08 -6.88 3.72
N LEU A 277 -9.79 -5.80 4.44
CA LEU A 277 -8.42 -5.50 4.87
C LEU A 277 -8.41 -4.74 6.21
N PRO A 278 -8.67 -5.40 7.35
CA PRO A 278 -8.73 -4.77 8.67
C PRO A 278 -7.32 -4.53 9.23
N SER A 279 -6.52 -3.75 8.52
CA SER A 279 -5.10 -3.53 8.80
C SER A 279 -4.86 -2.87 10.15
N ARG A 280 -3.87 -3.34 10.90
CA ARG A 280 -3.34 -2.66 12.09
C ARG A 280 -2.60 -1.37 11.73
N TYR A 281 -2.05 -1.32 10.53
CA TYR A 281 -1.46 -0.12 9.92
C TYR A 281 -1.23 -0.36 8.43
N ASP A 282 -1.84 0.45 7.59
CA ASP A 282 -1.55 0.48 6.15
C ASP A 282 -1.66 1.92 5.63
N PRO A 283 -0.58 2.52 5.16
CA PRO A 283 -0.57 3.91 4.68
C PRO A 283 -1.60 4.22 3.60
N PHE A 284 -1.69 3.36 2.59
CA PHE A 284 -2.74 3.35 1.57
C PHE A 284 -2.56 2.11 0.66
N PRO A 285 -3.37 1.07 0.80
CA PRO A 285 -3.23 -0.14 -0.01
C PRO A 285 -3.77 0.06 -1.43
N ASN A 286 -2.92 -0.13 -2.43
CA ASN A 286 -3.34 -0.11 -3.84
C ASN A 286 -4.44 -1.15 -4.11
N THR A 287 -4.43 -2.26 -3.38
CA THR A 287 -5.41 -3.34 -3.50
C THR A 287 -6.85 -2.92 -3.19
N ALA A 288 -7.04 -1.88 -2.36
CA ALA A 288 -8.37 -1.30 -2.13
C ALA A 288 -8.87 -0.52 -3.36
N LEU A 289 -8.00 0.26 -4.02
CA LEU A 289 -8.36 0.92 -5.28
C LEU A 289 -8.60 -0.07 -6.41
N GLU A 290 -7.82 -1.15 -6.47
CA GLU A 290 -8.01 -2.24 -7.44
C GLU A 290 -9.38 -2.91 -7.22
N ALA A 291 -9.77 -3.15 -5.95
CA ALA A 291 -11.10 -3.66 -5.60
C ALA A 291 -12.21 -2.69 -6.04
N PHE A 292 -12.11 -1.42 -5.70
CA PHE A 292 -13.07 -0.40 -6.12
C PHE A 292 -13.17 -0.29 -7.64
N ALA A 293 -12.06 -0.35 -8.36
CA ALA A 293 -12.04 -0.30 -9.81
C ALA A 293 -12.77 -1.51 -10.45
N MET A 294 -12.77 -2.66 -9.78
CA MET A 294 -13.53 -3.85 -10.17
C MET A 294 -14.99 -3.82 -9.64
N GLY A 295 -15.42 -2.74 -9.01
CA GLY A 295 -16.76 -2.61 -8.44
C GLY A 295 -16.97 -3.42 -7.15
N LEU A 296 -15.91 -3.68 -6.36
CA LEU A 296 -16.05 -4.34 -5.07
C LEU A 296 -16.07 -3.30 -3.94
N PRO A 297 -17.11 -3.30 -3.10
CA PRO A 297 -17.06 -2.55 -1.84
C PRO A 297 -15.99 -3.12 -0.92
N ALA A 298 -15.54 -2.32 0.04
CA ALA A 298 -14.43 -2.70 0.91
C ALA A 298 -14.75 -2.54 2.39
N ILE A 299 -14.30 -3.50 3.21
CA ILE A 299 -14.21 -3.37 4.66
C ILE A 299 -12.74 -3.12 5.00
N VAL A 300 -12.41 -1.95 5.52
CA VAL A 300 -11.05 -1.61 5.95
C VAL A 300 -11.05 -1.07 7.37
N SER A 301 -9.88 -1.03 8.02
CA SER A 301 -9.80 -0.43 9.36
C SER A 301 -9.61 1.09 9.31
N SER A 302 -9.95 1.76 10.41
CA SER A 302 -9.65 3.19 10.68
C SER A 302 -8.15 3.52 10.63
N ARG A 303 -7.27 2.50 10.71
CA ARG A 303 -5.80 2.62 10.62
C ARG A 303 -5.25 2.31 9.22
N CYS A 304 -6.13 2.32 8.24
CA CYS A 304 -5.84 2.14 6.83
C CYS A 304 -6.13 3.46 6.10
N GLY A 305 -5.17 3.99 5.34
CA GLY A 305 -5.38 5.23 4.58
C GLY A 305 -6.53 5.15 3.58
N ALA A 306 -6.92 3.95 3.15
CA ALA A 306 -8.11 3.77 2.31
C ALA A 306 -9.43 4.08 3.03
N ALA A 307 -9.46 4.14 4.38
CA ALA A 307 -10.64 4.56 5.12
C ALA A 307 -11.09 5.98 4.74
N GLU A 308 -10.17 6.83 4.26
CA GLU A 308 -10.45 8.21 3.86
C GLU A 308 -11.37 8.35 2.64
N ILE A 309 -11.47 7.29 1.85
CA ILE A 309 -12.26 7.26 0.62
C ILE A 309 -13.49 6.35 0.74
N ILE A 310 -13.74 5.84 1.94
CA ILE A 310 -14.94 5.04 2.23
C ILE A 310 -16.05 5.94 2.74
N GLU A 311 -17.20 5.78 2.11
CA GLU A 311 -18.49 6.30 2.54
C GLU A 311 -19.31 5.11 3.08
N PRO A 312 -19.48 4.99 4.43
CA PRO A 312 -20.10 3.82 5.04
C PRO A 312 -21.49 3.52 4.48
N GLY A 313 -21.70 2.26 4.07
CA GLY A 313 -22.95 1.81 3.45
C GLY A 313 -23.14 2.18 1.98
N VAL A 314 -22.24 3.00 1.40
CA VAL A 314 -22.30 3.45 -0.01
C VAL A 314 -21.28 2.68 -0.86
N ASN A 315 -20.00 2.67 -0.47
CA ASN A 315 -18.94 1.98 -1.20
C ASN A 315 -18.12 1.02 -0.31
N GLY A 316 -18.46 0.92 0.98
CA GLY A 316 -17.78 0.06 1.93
C GLY A 316 -18.05 0.41 3.38
N TRP A 317 -17.19 -0.07 4.28
CA TRP A 317 -17.29 0.14 5.72
C TRP A 317 -15.90 0.32 6.34
N VAL A 318 -15.88 1.01 7.49
CA VAL A 318 -14.69 1.21 8.30
C VAL A 318 -14.88 0.51 9.64
N CYS A 319 -13.95 -0.38 10.00
CA CYS A 319 -13.91 -1.05 11.30
C CYS A 319 -12.75 -0.53 12.16
N GLU A 320 -12.76 -0.87 13.46
CA GLU A 320 -11.54 -0.80 14.25
C GLU A 320 -10.66 -2.03 13.96
N ALA A 321 -9.33 -1.81 13.92
CA ALA A 321 -8.40 -2.92 13.76
C ALA A 321 -8.48 -3.85 14.99
N ASP A 322 -8.50 -5.15 14.76
CA ASP A 322 -8.62 -6.19 15.80
C ASP A 322 -10.01 -6.27 16.51
N ASP A 323 -11.00 -5.48 16.12
CA ASP A 323 -12.40 -5.61 16.59
C ASP A 323 -13.11 -6.73 15.84
N VAL A 324 -12.87 -7.95 16.28
CA VAL A 324 -13.44 -9.16 15.66
C VAL A 324 -14.98 -9.14 15.60
N PRO A 325 -15.71 -8.78 16.68
CA PRO A 325 -17.17 -8.67 16.62
C PRO A 325 -17.65 -7.60 15.65
N GLY A 326 -17.01 -6.44 15.63
CA GLY A 326 -17.34 -5.35 14.69
C GLY A 326 -17.11 -5.77 13.24
N ILE A 327 -16.00 -6.45 12.93
CA ILE A 327 -15.71 -6.97 11.59
C ILE A 327 -16.77 -8.01 11.18
N ALA A 328 -17.13 -8.94 12.07
CA ALA A 328 -18.16 -9.94 11.81
C ALA A 328 -19.52 -9.30 11.49
N LYS A 329 -19.91 -8.27 12.26
CA LYS A 329 -21.12 -7.48 12.00
C LYS A 329 -21.09 -6.84 10.62
N LEU A 330 -19.95 -6.24 10.24
CA LEU A 330 -19.79 -5.61 8.93
C LEU A 330 -19.79 -6.63 7.77
N MET A 331 -19.30 -7.85 7.98
CA MET A 331 -19.44 -8.93 6.99
C MET A 331 -20.92 -9.25 6.71
N HIS A 332 -21.77 -9.33 7.74
CA HIS A 332 -23.21 -9.50 7.56
C HIS A 332 -23.88 -8.28 6.91
N GLU A 333 -23.47 -7.07 7.28
CA GLU A 333 -23.98 -5.85 6.65
C GLU A 333 -23.64 -5.80 5.16
N ALA A 334 -22.41 -6.18 4.81
CA ALA A 334 -21.95 -6.26 3.42
C ALA A 334 -22.77 -7.27 2.61
N ASP A 335 -22.99 -8.49 3.14
CA ASP A 335 -23.80 -9.50 2.47
C ASP A 335 -25.23 -8.99 2.19
N ARG A 336 -25.87 -8.36 3.19
CA ARG A 336 -27.23 -7.80 3.02
C ARG A 336 -27.25 -6.69 1.98
N ALA A 337 -26.29 -5.75 2.03
CA ALA A 337 -26.23 -4.60 1.14
C ALA A 337 -25.89 -4.99 -0.31
N LEU A 338 -25.10 -6.04 -0.51
CA LEU A 338 -24.80 -6.59 -1.84
C LEU A 338 -26.03 -7.09 -2.58
N ARG A 339 -27.08 -7.52 -1.85
CA ARG A 339 -28.34 -7.96 -2.42
C ARG A 339 -29.23 -6.81 -2.93
N THR A 340 -28.95 -5.56 -2.51
CA THR A 340 -29.69 -4.35 -2.95
C THR A 340 -29.11 -3.70 -4.22
N GLY A 341 -27.91 -4.06 -4.66
CA GLY A 341 -27.38 -3.81 -6.00
C GLY A 341 -26.67 -2.48 -6.26
N SER A 342 -26.63 -1.51 -5.33
CA SER A 342 -26.02 -0.17 -5.60
C SER A 342 -24.50 -0.06 -5.29
N LEU A 343 -23.97 -0.93 -4.44
CA LEU A 343 -22.60 -0.89 -3.97
C LEU A 343 -21.53 -0.98 -5.10
N PRO A 344 -21.67 -1.86 -6.11
CA PRO A 344 -20.66 -1.99 -7.15
C PRO A 344 -20.45 -0.71 -7.97
N GLN A 345 -21.53 -0.01 -8.28
CA GLN A 345 -21.47 1.25 -9.02
C GLN A 345 -20.80 2.36 -8.19
N ALA A 346 -21.15 2.46 -6.91
CA ALA A 346 -20.55 3.43 -6.00
C ALA A 346 -19.05 3.16 -5.76
N ALA A 347 -18.66 1.89 -5.60
CA ALA A 347 -17.26 1.48 -5.51
C ALA A 347 -16.49 1.90 -6.77
N ARG A 348 -17.01 1.61 -7.97
CA ARG A 348 -16.41 2.01 -9.24
C ARG A 348 -16.28 3.52 -9.36
N ALA A 349 -17.33 4.29 -9.08
CA ALA A 349 -17.31 5.75 -9.13
C ALA A 349 -16.26 6.35 -8.17
N THR A 350 -16.02 5.70 -7.03
CA THR A 350 -14.93 6.06 -6.13
C THR A 350 -13.56 5.88 -6.81
N ALA A 351 -13.31 4.72 -7.43
CA ALA A 351 -12.02 4.45 -8.09
C ALA A 351 -11.74 5.42 -9.25
N GLU A 352 -12.76 5.87 -9.97
CA GLU A 352 -12.62 6.80 -11.11
C GLU A 352 -12.01 8.14 -10.73
N ARG A 353 -12.19 8.57 -9.48
CA ARG A 353 -11.54 9.76 -8.93
C ARG A 353 -10.04 9.58 -8.64
N TYR A 354 -9.54 8.35 -8.73
CA TYR A 354 -8.15 7.97 -8.42
C TYR A 354 -7.50 7.21 -9.57
N GLY A 355 -7.72 7.67 -10.81
CA GLY A 355 -7.06 7.13 -11.99
C GLY A 355 -5.57 7.45 -12.04
N MET A 356 -4.83 6.72 -12.88
CA MET A 356 -3.39 6.95 -13.07
C MET A 356 -3.07 8.34 -13.60
N ASP A 357 -3.89 8.86 -14.51
CA ASP A 357 -3.68 10.18 -15.11
C ASP A 357 -3.86 11.31 -14.09
N GLU A 358 -4.83 11.19 -13.20
CA GLU A 358 -5.04 12.14 -12.10
C GLU A 358 -3.82 12.18 -11.15
N MET A 359 -3.31 11.01 -10.75
CA MET A 359 -2.10 10.91 -9.93
C MET A 359 -0.89 11.54 -10.66
N ALA A 360 -0.70 11.22 -11.92
CA ALA A 360 0.42 11.70 -12.73
C ALA A 360 0.33 13.23 -12.95
N GLY A 361 -0.86 13.76 -13.16
CA GLY A 361 -1.10 15.20 -13.27
C GLY A 361 -0.69 15.96 -12.00
N LYS A 362 -1.11 15.46 -10.82
CA LYS A 362 -0.71 16.05 -9.51
C LYS A 362 0.80 16.02 -9.29
N LEU A 363 1.46 14.94 -9.68
CA LEU A 363 2.92 14.85 -9.58
C LEU A 363 3.63 15.81 -10.51
N SER A 364 3.17 15.92 -11.76
CA SER A 364 3.74 16.84 -12.76
C SER A 364 3.65 18.29 -12.30
N VAL A 365 2.51 18.71 -11.76
CA VAL A 365 2.33 20.04 -11.18
C VAL A 365 3.28 20.27 -10.01
N LEU A 366 3.38 19.32 -9.09
CA LEU A 366 4.30 19.42 -7.94
C LEU A 366 5.75 19.60 -8.39
N TYR A 367 6.22 18.76 -9.32
CA TYR A 367 7.61 18.82 -9.78
C TYR A 367 7.89 20.12 -10.58
N ALA A 368 6.93 20.59 -11.39
CA ALA A 368 7.09 21.85 -12.10
C ALA A 368 7.19 23.07 -11.14
N ASN A 369 6.42 23.06 -10.05
CA ASN A 369 6.53 24.11 -9.02
C ASN A 369 7.90 24.07 -8.33
N LEU A 370 8.34 22.88 -7.92
CA LEU A 370 9.65 22.69 -7.29
C LEU A 370 10.81 23.08 -8.22
N ALA A 371 10.71 22.81 -9.52
CA ALA A 371 11.73 23.19 -10.48
C ALA A 371 11.83 24.72 -10.63
N ARG A 372 10.69 25.43 -10.66
CA ARG A 372 10.65 26.90 -10.74
C ARG A 372 11.23 27.61 -9.52
N GLU A 373 11.04 27.07 -8.34
CA GLU A 373 11.63 27.61 -7.10
C GLU A 373 13.14 27.44 -7.01
N ALA A 374 13.73 26.58 -7.85
CA ALA A 374 15.17 26.29 -7.87
C ALA A 374 15.93 27.12 -8.93
N ALA A 375 15.20 27.72 -9.87
CA ALA A 375 15.74 28.59 -10.93
C ALA A 375 15.80 30.04 -10.48
#